data_33be169a3d77caad14594c82da1cd299
#
_entry.id   33be169a3d77caad14594c82da1cd299
#
_cell.length_a   1.000
_cell.length_b   1.000
_cell.length_c   1.000
_cell.angle_alpha   90.00
_cell.angle_beta   90.00
_cell.angle_gamma   90.00
#
_symmetry.space_group_name_H-M   'P 1'
#
loop_
_entity.id
_entity.type
_entity.pdbx_description
1 polymer ?
#
loop_
_entity_poly.entity_id
_entity_poly.type
_entity_poly.pdbx_seq_one_letter_code
_entity_poly.pdbx_strand_id
1 'polypeptide(L)'
;MFAYNTEGKDGGYAEFDNFKIEEPLADRSTNLPIGKVITLKNLANNTFTWTNSRRILRSADVNSNEYDPKGSQFRIHDRGKGRVALEAMDGSGFLTVTGEGLSGDVRLTDKESDASLFMWQDMLRNQCMLLSLKTNRYIGIDILTGEPYSADWPGSNTTRTNGVV
;
A
#
# COMPACT_ATOMS: atom_id res chain seq x y z
N MET A 1 -14.73 7.53 -21.13
CA MET A 1 -15.90 7.78 -22.02
C MET A 1 -16.33 6.43 -22.59
N PHE A 2 -17.62 6.11 -22.55
CA PHE A 2 -18.15 4.84 -23.06
C PHE A 2 -19.19 5.15 -24.13
N ALA A 3 -19.12 4.44 -25.24
CA ALA A 3 -20.12 4.48 -26.27
C ALA A 3 -20.84 3.13 -26.32
N TYR A 4 -22.16 3.15 -26.30
CA TYR A 4 -22.98 1.95 -26.41
C TYR A 4 -23.71 1.95 -27.73
N ASN A 5 -23.74 0.81 -28.36
CA ASN A 5 -24.71 0.54 -29.43
C ASN A 5 -25.69 -0.52 -28.92
N THR A 6 -26.87 -0.09 -28.51
CA THR A 6 -27.91 -0.97 -27.92
C THR A 6 -28.85 -1.57 -28.94
N GLU A 7 -28.81 -1.15 -30.20
CA GLU A 7 -29.77 -1.55 -31.21
C GLU A 7 -29.20 -2.39 -32.35
N GLY A 8 -27.90 -2.75 -32.32
CA GLY A 8 -27.26 -3.55 -33.36
C GLY A 8 -27.23 -2.89 -34.76
N LYS A 9 -27.45 -1.58 -34.81
CA LYS A 9 -27.30 -0.79 -36.05
C LYS A 9 -25.87 -0.32 -36.19
N ASP A 10 -25.43 -0.06 -37.41
CA ASP A 10 -24.14 0.54 -37.65
C ASP A 10 -24.03 1.85 -36.84
N GLY A 11 -23.19 1.82 -35.82
CA GLY A 11 -22.95 2.97 -34.97
C GLY A 11 -22.17 4.05 -35.72
N GLY A 12 -22.44 5.31 -35.39
CA GLY A 12 -21.58 6.39 -35.82
C GLY A 12 -20.18 6.26 -35.28
N TYR A 13 -19.22 6.96 -35.85
CA TYR A 13 -17.88 7.11 -35.31
C TYR A 13 -17.81 8.38 -34.47
N ALA A 14 -16.94 8.39 -33.47
CA ALA A 14 -16.60 9.55 -32.71
C ALA A 14 -15.13 9.90 -32.99
N GLU A 15 -14.90 11.14 -33.42
CA GLU A 15 -13.55 11.67 -33.63
C GLU A 15 -13.16 12.50 -32.40
N PHE A 16 -11.99 12.25 -31.84
CA PHE A 16 -11.48 12.95 -30.68
C PHE A 16 -10.23 13.73 -31.09
N ASP A 17 -10.34 15.04 -31.14
CA ASP A 17 -9.20 15.93 -31.24
C ASP A 17 -8.65 16.24 -29.83
N ASN A 18 -7.34 16.33 -29.71
CA ASN A 18 -6.65 16.74 -28.48
C ASN A 18 -6.92 15.87 -27.26
N PHE A 19 -6.78 14.54 -27.41
CA PHE A 19 -6.79 13.66 -26.26
C PHE A 19 -5.55 13.93 -25.40
N LYS A 20 -5.74 14.61 -24.27
CA LYS A 20 -4.69 14.89 -23.29
C LYS A 20 -4.88 13.99 -22.09
N ILE A 21 -3.92 13.12 -21.84
CA ILE A 21 -3.83 12.40 -20.58
C ILE A 21 -3.04 13.27 -19.63
N GLU A 22 -3.72 13.89 -18.68
CA GLU A 22 -3.07 14.52 -17.54
C GLU A 22 -3.03 13.54 -16.40
N GLU A 23 -1.88 13.42 -15.76
CA GLU A 23 -1.76 12.70 -14.50
C GLU A 23 -2.71 13.39 -13.49
N PRO A 24 -3.72 12.71 -12.94
CA PRO A 24 -4.59 13.35 -11.96
C PRO A 24 -3.74 13.73 -10.76
N LEU A 25 -3.50 15.01 -10.60
CA LEU A 25 -2.96 15.58 -9.38
C LEU A 25 -4.06 15.48 -8.31
N ALA A 26 -4.18 14.29 -7.72
CA ALA A 26 -4.95 14.20 -6.49
C ALA A 26 -4.20 15.01 -5.45
N ASP A 27 -4.69 16.19 -5.14
CA ASP A 27 -4.22 16.93 -3.96
C ASP A 27 -4.69 16.18 -2.72
N ARG A 28 -3.95 15.15 -2.36
CA ARG A 28 -4.14 14.36 -1.14
C ARG A 28 -3.18 14.80 -0.05
N SER A 29 -2.48 15.90 -0.26
CA SER A 29 -1.48 16.43 0.66
C SER A 29 -2.04 16.75 2.05
N THR A 30 -3.33 17.05 2.15
CA THR A 30 -3.98 17.40 3.40
C THR A 30 -4.19 16.22 4.37
N ASN A 31 -4.28 14.99 3.84
CA ASN A 31 -4.57 13.79 4.64
C ASN A 31 -3.36 12.85 4.78
N LEU A 32 -2.28 13.12 4.05
CA LEU A 32 -1.07 12.33 4.16
C LEU A 32 -0.31 12.71 5.45
N PRO A 33 0.06 11.75 6.30
CA PRO A 33 0.82 12.03 7.52
C PRO A 33 2.31 12.27 7.22
N ILE A 34 2.61 13.17 6.29
CA ILE A 34 3.97 13.50 5.86
C ILE A 34 4.84 13.95 7.03
N GLY A 35 6.04 13.38 7.12
CA GLY A 35 7.01 13.70 8.18
C GLY A 35 6.64 13.17 9.56
N LYS A 36 5.44 12.62 9.71
CA LYS A 36 4.99 12.01 10.97
C LYS A 36 5.51 10.58 11.10
N VAL A 37 5.60 10.15 12.35
CA VAL A 37 5.80 8.74 12.70
C VAL A 37 4.44 8.12 12.97
N ILE A 38 4.18 7.02 12.30
CA ILE A 38 2.91 6.29 12.41
C ILE A 38 3.16 4.83 12.76
N THR A 39 2.13 4.17 13.23
CA THR A 39 2.06 2.70 13.33
C THR A 39 0.95 2.21 12.42
N LEU A 40 1.26 1.20 11.62
CA LEU A 40 0.27 0.55 10.75
C LEU A 40 -0.44 -0.56 11.54
N LYS A 41 -1.77 -0.56 11.47
CA LYS A 41 -2.62 -1.57 12.09
C LYS A 41 -3.48 -2.24 11.04
N ASN A 42 -3.41 -3.54 10.94
CA ASN A 42 -4.29 -4.30 10.06
C ASN A 42 -5.69 -4.41 10.64
N LEU A 43 -6.70 -4.02 9.86
CA LEU A 43 -8.09 -4.01 10.33
C LEU A 43 -8.74 -5.39 10.33
N ALA A 44 -8.24 -6.34 9.52
CA ALA A 44 -8.86 -7.66 9.40
C ALA A 44 -8.68 -8.49 10.67
N ASN A 45 -7.50 -8.46 11.28
CA ASN A 45 -7.16 -9.23 12.47
C ASN A 45 -6.76 -8.38 13.68
N ASN A 46 -6.91 -7.07 13.59
CA ASN A 46 -6.61 -6.12 14.65
C ASN A 46 -5.17 -6.19 15.19
N THR A 47 -4.21 -6.59 14.38
CA THR A 47 -2.79 -6.67 14.73
C THR A 47 -2.00 -5.48 14.18
N PHE A 48 -0.92 -5.12 14.86
CA PHE A 48 0.02 -4.12 14.36
C PHE A 48 1.01 -4.76 13.39
N THR A 49 1.47 -3.97 12.44
CA THR A 49 2.53 -4.34 11.51
C THR A 49 3.86 -3.85 12.07
N TRP A 50 4.87 -4.70 12.11
CA TRP A 50 6.21 -4.36 12.58
C TRP A 50 7.27 -5.17 11.83
N THR A 51 8.53 -4.84 12.07
CA THR A 51 9.68 -5.55 11.53
C THR A 51 10.21 -6.55 12.54
N ASN A 52 10.89 -7.57 12.08
CA ASN A 52 11.65 -8.48 12.92
C ASN A 52 13.15 -8.38 12.60
N SER A 53 13.98 -9.10 13.36
CA SER A 53 15.45 -9.11 13.20
C SER A 53 15.93 -9.55 11.80
N ARG A 54 15.08 -10.14 10.99
CA ARG A 54 15.38 -10.57 9.61
C ARG A 54 14.97 -9.53 8.57
N ARG A 55 14.46 -8.36 9.00
CA ARG A 55 13.94 -7.32 8.13
C ARG A 55 12.74 -7.73 7.28
N ILE A 56 12.02 -8.74 7.70
CA ILE A 56 10.76 -9.17 7.09
C ILE A 56 9.64 -8.49 7.87
N LEU A 57 8.71 -7.91 7.14
CA LEU A 57 7.51 -7.34 7.75
C LEU A 57 6.67 -8.48 8.35
N ARG A 58 6.16 -8.26 9.54
CA ARG A 58 5.30 -9.21 10.28
C ARG A 58 4.15 -8.47 10.94
N SER A 59 3.14 -9.20 11.34
CA SER A 59 2.08 -8.65 12.18
C SER A 59 1.92 -9.46 13.45
N ALA A 60 1.56 -8.79 14.56
CA ALA A 60 1.22 -9.45 15.82
C ALA A 60 0.22 -8.61 16.62
N ASP A 61 -0.40 -9.26 17.58
CA ASP A 61 -1.17 -8.56 18.61
C ASP A 61 -0.23 -7.72 19.48
N VAL A 62 -0.65 -6.51 19.81
CA VAL A 62 0.10 -5.55 20.65
C VAL A 62 0.43 -6.12 22.04
N ASN A 63 -0.33 -7.09 22.51
CA ASN A 63 -0.14 -7.76 23.81
C ASN A 63 0.74 -9.02 23.71
N SER A 64 1.17 -9.39 22.49
CA SER A 64 2.03 -10.56 22.32
C SER A 64 3.49 -10.24 22.67
N ASN A 65 4.24 -11.25 23.10
CA ASN A 65 5.67 -11.13 23.36
C ASN A 65 6.50 -10.91 22.08
N GLU A 66 5.90 -11.09 20.92
CA GLU A 66 6.52 -10.90 19.61
C GLU A 66 6.39 -9.46 19.12
N TYR A 67 5.59 -8.65 19.78
CA TYR A 67 5.38 -7.25 19.39
C TYR A 67 6.59 -6.39 19.79
N ASP A 68 7.19 -5.73 18.82
CA ASP A 68 8.23 -4.71 19.03
C ASP A 68 7.67 -3.30 18.73
N PRO A 69 7.46 -2.47 19.77
CA PRO A 69 6.95 -1.11 19.57
C PRO A 69 7.85 -0.23 18.70
N LYS A 70 9.17 -0.44 18.73
CA LYS A 70 10.11 0.34 17.89
C LYS A 70 10.07 -0.11 16.45
N GLY A 71 10.04 -1.42 16.23
CA GLY A 71 9.94 -2.00 14.89
C GLY A 71 8.58 -1.76 14.22
N SER A 72 7.55 -1.35 14.96
CA SER A 72 6.22 -1.05 14.40
C SER A 72 6.05 0.39 13.92
N GLN A 73 7.03 1.25 14.10
CA GLN A 73 6.95 2.68 13.80
C GLN A 73 7.62 3.00 12.46
N PHE A 74 6.91 3.77 11.63
CA PHE A 74 7.38 4.20 10.32
C PHE A 74 7.26 5.72 10.20
N ARG A 75 8.29 6.35 9.65
CA ARG A 75 8.23 7.74 9.21
C ARG A 75 7.79 7.80 7.77
N ILE A 76 6.83 8.69 7.47
CA ILE A 76 6.32 8.90 6.12
C ILE A 76 7.13 10.01 5.45
N HIS A 77 7.77 9.67 4.34
CA HIS A 77 8.48 10.60 3.47
C HIS A 77 7.65 10.93 2.26
N ASP A 78 7.51 12.22 1.95
CA ASP A 78 6.87 12.68 0.71
C ASP A 78 7.81 12.44 -0.49
N ARG A 79 7.25 11.91 -1.57
CA ARG A 79 7.94 11.74 -2.87
C ARG A 79 7.20 12.43 -4.01
N GLY A 80 6.30 13.34 -3.64
CA GLY A 80 5.49 14.12 -4.57
C GLY A 80 4.40 13.31 -5.26
N LYS A 81 3.40 13.99 -5.76
CA LYS A 81 2.28 13.41 -6.52
C LYS A 81 1.53 12.29 -5.76
N GLY A 82 1.42 12.39 -4.44
CA GLY A 82 0.77 11.38 -3.59
C GLY A 82 1.60 10.11 -3.35
N ARG A 83 2.87 10.11 -3.79
CA ARG A 83 3.80 9.00 -3.54
C ARG A 83 4.49 9.17 -2.21
N VAL A 84 4.66 8.09 -1.50
CA VAL A 84 5.33 8.05 -0.20
C VAL A 84 6.36 6.93 -0.15
N ALA A 85 7.35 7.10 0.73
CA ALA A 85 8.21 6.03 1.21
C ALA A 85 8.06 5.93 2.73
N LEU A 86 8.14 4.72 3.27
CA LEU A 86 8.00 4.41 4.68
C LEU A 86 9.34 3.94 5.23
N GLU A 87 9.94 4.73 6.13
CA GLU A 87 11.20 4.40 6.80
C GLU A 87 10.91 3.86 8.20
N ALA A 88 11.43 2.68 8.51
CA ALA A 88 11.30 2.08 9.84
C ALA A 88 12.16 2.82 10.86
N MET A 89 11.58 3.16 12.01
CA MET A 89 12.23 3.95 13.05
C MET A 89 13.26 3.18 13.89
N ASP A 90 13.29 1.86 13.75
CA ASP A 90 14.31 0.98 14.37
C ASP A 90 15.64 0.93 13.60
N GLY A 91 15.74 1.65 12.47
CA GLY A 91 16.90 1.64 11.59
C GLY A 91 16.97 0.48 10.63
N SER A 92 15.92 -0.34 10.51
CA SER A 92 15.85 -1.46 9.56
C SER A 92 15.75 -1.04 8.10
N GLY A 93 15.50 0.26 7.83
CA GLY A 93 15.46 0.84 6.50
C GLY A 93 14.05 1.11 5.97
N PHE A 94 13.87 1.00 4.65
CA PHE A 94 12.64 1.36 3.97
C PHE A 94 11.78 0.14 3.65
N LEU A 95 10.47 0.28 3.84
CA LEU A 95 9.50 -0.71 3.40
C LEU A 95 9.61 -0.89 1.88
N THR A 96 9.74 -2.12 1.43
CA THR A 96 10.03 -2.45 0.03
C THR A 96 9.27 -3.70 -0.39
N VAL A 97 8.72 -3.68 -1.60
CA VAL A 97 8.08 -4.84 -2.21
C VAL A 97 9.04 -5.43 -3.24
N THR A 98 9.48 -6.68 -3.03
CA THR A 98 10.48 -7.33 -3.87
C THR A 98 9.91 -8.35 -4.86
N GLY A 99 8.65 -8.74 -4.70
CA GLY A 99 7.95 -9.70 -5.55
C GLY A 99 6.46 -9.69 -5.27
N GLU A 100 5.77 -10.74 -5.72
CA GLU A 100 4.36 -10.98 -5.50
C GLU A 100 4.17 -12.27 -4.71
N GLY A 101 3.22 -12.28 -3.77
CA GLY A 101 2.90 -13.43 -2.95
C GLY A 101 2.91 -13.15 -1.45
N LEU A 102 3.30 -14.14 -0.67
CA LEU A 102 3.27 -14.07 0.79
C LEU A 102 4.61 -13.58 1.38
N SER A 103 4.97 -14.14 2.50
CA SER A 103 6.13 -13.83 3.30
C SER A 103 7.43 -13.71 2.48
N GLY A 104 8.15 -12.62 2.68
CA GLY A 104 9.40 -12.34 1.99
C GLY A 104 9.28 -11.37 0.81
N ASP A 105 8.09 -11.18 0.27
CA ASP A 105 7.86 -10.18 -0.78
C ASP A 105 7.86 -8.76 -0.25
N VAL A 106 7.42 -8.58 0.98
CA VAL A 106 7.41 -7.30 1.69
C VAL A 106 8.47 -7.33 2.78
N ARG A 107 9.50 -6.52 2.63
CA ARG A 107 10.65 -6.46 3.55
C ARG A 107 11.15 -5.03 3.75
N LEU A 108 12.16 -4.88 4.59
CA LEU A 108 12.91 -3.65 4.74
C LEU A 108 14.26 -3.74 4.03
N THR A 109 14.63 -2.67 3.35
CA THR A 109 15.93 -2.53 2.67
C THR A 109 16.65 -1.29 3.19
N ASP A 110 17.98 -1.34 3.29
CA ASP A 110 18.79 -0.22 3.82
C ASP A 110 18.62 1.07 3.04
N LYS A 111 18.37 0.96 1.75
CA LYS A 111 18.26 2.10 0.84
C LYS A 111 16.89 2.12 0.19
N GLU A 112 16.36 3.32 0.06
CA GLU A 112 15.20 3.57 -0.77
C GLU A 112 15.48 3.26 -2.23
N SER A 113 14.49 2.71 -2.91
CA SER A 113 14.52 2.38 -4.34
C SER A 113 13.11 2.54 -4.93
N ASP A 114 12.95 2.35 -6.24
CA ASP A 114 11.62 2.37 -6.87
C ASP A 114 10.66 1.34 -6.24
N ALA A 115 11.20 0.24 -5.71
CA ALA A 115 10.42 -0.78 -5.02
C ALA A 115 9.94 -0.35 -3.62
N SER A 116 10.44 0.77 -3.10
CA SER A 116 10.04 1.37 -1.82
C SER A 116 8.99 2.48 -1.99
N LEU A 117 8.54 2.74 -3.21
CA LEU A 117 7.56 3.77 -3.51
C LEU A 117 6.13 3.21 -3.48
N PHE A 118 5.28 3.91 -2.75
CA PHE A 118 3.87 3.56 -2.61
C PHE A 118 2.98 4.75 -2.96
N MET A 119 1.82 4.45 -3.55
CA MET A 119 0.70 5.37 -3.57
C MET A 119 -0.11 5.17 -2.30
N TRP A 120 -0.20 6.22 -1.50
CA TRP A 120 -1.10 6.25 -0.35
C TRP A 120 -2.52 6.52 -0.82
N GLN A 121 -3.42 5.60 -0.56
CA GLN A 121 -4.84 5.76 -0.84
C GLN A 121 -5.61 5.92 0.46
N ASP A 122 -6.09 7.15 0.70
CA ASP A 122 -6.94 7.43 1.84
C ASP A 122 -8.32 6.78 1.65
N MET A 123 -8.71 5.97 2.61
CA MET A 123 -9.98 5.26 2.64
C MET A 123 -10.98 5.89 3.62
N LEU A 124 -10.68 7.10 4.10
CA LEU A 124 -11.42 7.80 5.15
C LEU A 124 -11.28 7.13 6.54
N ARG A 125 -11.73 7.80 7.57
CA ARG A 125 -11.73 7.30 8.97
C ARG A 125 -10.36 6.82 9.47
N ASN A 126 -9.28 7.50 9.06
CA ASN A 126 -7.90 7.14 9.38
C ASN A 126 -7.48 5.75 8.85
N GLN A 127 -8.10 5.31 7.78
CA GLN A 127 -7.76 4.08 7.09
C GLN A 127 -7.07 4.39 5.77
N CYS A 128 -6.12 3.56 5.37
CA CYS A 128 -5.46 3.70 4.08
C CYS A 128 -5.22 2.35 3.41
N MET A 129 -4.92 2.41 2.13
CA MET A 129 -4.33 1.30 1.37
C MET A 129 -3.00 1.76 0.78
N LEU A 130 -2.03 0.86 0.77
CA LEU A 130 -0.71 1.10 0.19
C LEU A 130 -0.57 0.32 -1.12
N LEU A 131 -0.58 1.03 -2.24
CA LEU A 131 -0.32 0.46 -3.55
C LEU A 131 1.18 0.56 -3.85
N SER A 132 1.86 -0.58 -4.00
CA SER A 132 3.25 -0.60 -4.47
C SER A 132 3.31 -0.14 -5.92
N LEU A 133 4.12 0.87 -6.22
CA LEU A 133 4.31 1.35 -7.58
C LEU A 133 5.20 0.43 -8.40
N LYS A 134 6.00 -0.41 -7.77
CA LYS A 134 6.86 -1.39 -8.45
C LYS A 134 6.06 -2.54 -9.04
N THR A 135 5.13 -3.09 -8.27
CA THR A 135 4.37 -4.29 -8.67
C THR A 135 2.96 -3.97 -9.13
N ASN A 136 2.50 -2.73 -8.92
CA ASN A 136 1.11 -2.31 -9.11
C ASN A 136 0.13 -3.18 -8.31
N ARG A 137 0.55 -3.59 -7.10
CA ARG A 137 -0.19 -4.45 -6.19
C ARG A 137 -0.34 -3.79 -4.83
N TYR A 138 -1.42 -4.10 -4.13
CA TYR A 138 -1.63 -3.64 -2.77
C TYR A 138 -0.87 -4.50 -1.77
N ILE A 139 -0.38 -3.87 -0.70
CA ILE A 139 0.11 -4.59 0.47
C ILE A 139 -1.08 -5.03 1.30
N GLY A 140 -1.11 -6.30 1.68
CA GLY A 140 -2.08 -6.87 2.58
C GLY A 140 -1.42 -7.79 3.60
N ILE A 141 -2.21 -8.34 4.49
CA ILE A 141 -1.78 -9.35 5.47
C ILE A 141 -2.69 -10.57 5.36
N ASP A 142 -2.10 -11.73 5.20
CA ASP A 142 -2.82 -12.98 5.28
C ASP A 142 -3.35 -13.18 6.69
N ILE A 143 -4.66 -13.32 6.83
CA ILE A 143 -5.32 -13.41 8.14
C ILE A 143 -5.06 -14.71 8.88
N LEU A 144 -4.64 -15.76 8.18
CA LEU A 144 -4.37 -17.05 8.78
C LEU A 144 -2.94 -17.14 9.30
N THR A 145 -1.98 -16.60 8.53
CA THR A 145 -0.56 -16.69 8.85
C THR A 145 -0.02 -15.43 9.52
N GLY A 146 -0.71 -14.29 9.41
CA GLY A 146 -0.20 -12.98 9.84
C GLY A 146 0.93 -12.44 8.96
N GLU A 147 1.19 -13.06 7.82
CA GLU A 147 2.28 -12.67 6.93
C GLU A 147 1.84 -11.65 5.91
N PRO A 148 2.68 -10.64 5.64
CA PRO A 148 2.39 -9.65 4.61
C PRO A 148 2.52 -10.27 3.21
N TYR A 149 1.75 -9.75 2.29
CA TYR A 149 1.79 -10.12 0.88
C TYR A 149 1.49 -8.93 -0.04
N SER A 150 1.81 -9.09 -1.30
CA SER A 150 1.46 -8.17 -2.37
C SER A 150 0.45 -8.82 -3.30
N ALA A 151 -0.72 -8.20 -3.50
CA ALA A 151 -1.84 -8.77 -4.23
C ALA A 151 -2.38 -7.81 -5.30
N ASP A 152 -3.09 -8.34 -6.29
CA ASP A 152 -3.71 -7.57 -7.39
C ASP A 152 -4.61 -6.45 -6.89
N TRP A 153 -5.36 -6.74 -5.84
CA TRP A 153 -6.16 -5.76 -5.14
C TRP A 153 -6.47 -6.25 -3.72
N PRO A 154 -6.85 -5.37 -2.81
CA PRO A 154 -7.16 -5.76 -1.44
C PRO A 154 -8.27 -6.81 -1.41
N GLY A 155 -7.95 -7.99 -0.89
CA GLY A 155 -8.91 -9.07 -0.74
C GLY A 155 -9.18 -9.89 -2.00
N SER A 156 -8.27 -9.89 -2.99
CA SER A 156 -8.43 -10.75 -4.18
C SER A 156 -8.52 -12.24 -3.84
N ASN A 157 -7.75 -12.68 -2.84
CA ASN A 157 -7.78 -14.05 -2.31
C ASN A 157 -8.24 -14.10 -0.84
N THR A 158 -8.69 -12.97 -0.31
CA THR A 158 -9.00 -12.76 1.10
C THR A 158 -10.16 -11.78 1.22
N THR A 159 -10.47 -11.28 2.38
CA THR A 159 -11.47 -10.22 2.55
C THR A 159 -10.91 -8.86 2.15
N ARG A 160 -11.77 -7.94 1.69
CA ARG A 160 -11.38 -6.57 1.32
C ARG A 160 -10.60 -5.85 2.42
N THR A 161 -10.82 -6.21 3.65
CA THR A 161 -10.18 -5.60 4.82
C THR A 161 -8.71 -5.95 4.98
N ASN A 162 -8.24 -7.01 4.34
CA ASN A 162 -6.84 -7.46 4.48
C ASN A 162 -5.82 -6.48 3.90
N GLY A 163 -6.20 -5.71 2.90
CA GLY A 163 -5.33 -4.69 2.32
C GLY A 163 -5.50 -3.29 2.91
N VAL A 164 -6.37 -3.13 3.91
CA VAL A 164 -6.63 -1.84 4.57
C VAL A 164 -5.84 -1.77 5.87
N VAL A 165 -5.05 -0.75 6.04
CA VAL A 165 -4.20 -0.49 7.20
C VAL A 165 -4.41 0.92 7.77
#